data_e56d2b6ba7db968807a1ae761512a6ab
#
_entry.id   e56d2b6ba7db968807a1ae761512a6ab
#
_cell.length_a   1.000
_cell.length_b   1.000
_cell.length_c   1.000
_cell.angle_alpha   90.00
_cell.angle_beta   90.00
_cell.angle_gamma   90.00
#
_symmetry.space_group_name_H-M   'P 1'
#
loop_
_entity.id
_entity.type
_entity.pdbx_description
1 polymer ?
#
loop_
_entity_poly.entity_id
_entity_poly.type
_entity_poly.pdbx_seq_one_letter_code
_entity_poly.pdbx_strand_id
1 'polypeptide(L)'
;MLFRPMNTAPRRRRSTGFTLIEVMVVLVIMGIMATSLSIGLDSLRGRDADQALKRLRLVLEATADRAIVRGRPIALELLSDGYRFSALDPDDNWRPLNDPPVFTEKALPAGLAWGGLRLEGGGESSATRLQFGSQAPEYELRVTTPGGEARLTGKANGEVLLQMPGRTAS
;
A
#
# COMPACT_ATOMS: atom_id res chain seq x y z
N MET A 1 -77.20 -44.57 -15.51
CA MET A 1 -75.74 -44.49 -15.41
C MET A 1 -75.46 -43.09 -14.85
N LEU A 2 -75.23 -42.97 -13.51
CA LEU A 2 -74.98 -41.68 -12.82
C LEU A 2 -73.51 -41.51 -12.60
N PHE A 3 -72.91 -40.52 -13.26
CA PHE A 3 -71.52 -40.08 -13.04
C PHE A 3 -71.49 -39.18 -11.81
N ARG A 4 -70.69 -39.59 -10.79
CA ARG A 4 -70.46 -38.85 -9.56
C ARG A 4 -69.14 -38.06 -9.69
N PRO A 5 -69.11 -36.74 -9.61
CA PRO A 5 -67.84 -36.00 -9.71
C PRO A 5 -67.03 -36.16 -8.39
N MET A 6 -65.75 -36.57 -8.50
CA MET A 6 -64.84 -36.56 -7.38
C MET A 6 -64.37 -35.12 -7.10
N ASN A 7 -64.73 -34.64 -5.93
CA ASN A 7 -64.37 -33.35 -5.40
C ASN A 7 -62.96 -33.45 -4.78
N THR A 8 -61.91 -33.03 -5.50
CA THR A 8 -60.56 -32.92 -4.99
C THR A 8 -60.37 -31.59 -4.28
N ALA A 9 -60.41 -31.60 -2.94
CA ALA A 9 -60.14 -30.44 -2.12
C ALA A 9 -58.68 -29.97 -2.27
N PRO A 10 -58.43 -28.69 -2.45
CA PRO A 10 -57.05 -28.17 -2.57
C PRO A 10 -56.33 -28.31 -1.22
N ARG A 11 -55.17 -29.00 -1.26
CA ARG A 11 -54.25 -29.14 -0.12
C ARG A 11 -53.70 -27.76 0.25
N ARG A 12 -54.21 -27.16 1.32
CA ARG A 12 -53.62 -25.94 1.90
C ARG A 12 -52.17 -26.18 2.25
N ARG A 13 -51.27 -25.55 1.51
CA ARG A 13 -49.83 -25.44 1.90
C ARG A 13 -49.78 -24.62 3.19
N ARG A 14 -49.34 -25.25 4.29
CA ARG A 14 -49.01 -24.55 5.52
C ARG A 14 -47.78 -23.67 5.21
N SER A 15 -47.96 -22.35 5.20
CA SER A 15 -46.85 -21.41 5.25
C SER A 15 -46.24 -21.50 6.65
N THR A 16 -45.08 -22.10 6.75
CA THR A 16 -44.25 -22.02 7.97
C THR A 16 -43.75 -20.57 8.06
N GLY A 17 -44.33 -19.75 8.91
CA GLY A 17 -43.82 -18.43 9.24
C GLY A 17 -42.52 -18.55 9.98
N PHE A 18 -41.57 -17.67 9.67
CA PHE A 18 -40.32 -17.54 10.39
C PHE A 18 -40.59 -17.18 11.86
N THR A 19 -39.88 -17.85 12.77
CA THR A 19 -40.00 -17.54 14.19
C THR A 19 -39.10 -16.33 14.52
N LEU A 20 -39.54 -15.54 15.50
CA LEU A 20 -38.74 -14.36 15.94
C LEU A 20 -37.35 -14.77 16.40
N ILE A 21 -37.22 -15.95 17.03
CA ILE A 21 -35.91 -16.47 17.47
C ILE A 21 -35.00 -16.80 16.30
N GLU A 22 -35.54 -17.33 15.20
CA GLU A 22 -34.77 -17.66 14.00
C GLU A 22 -34.16 -16.40 13.37
N VAL A 23 -34.91 -15.30 13.32
CA VAL A 23 -34.42 -14.01 12.85
C VAL A 23 -33.32 -13.46 13.78
N MET A 24 -33.51 -13.57 15.09
CA MET A 24 -32.50 -13.15 16.06
C MET A 24 -31.19 -13.93 15.91
N VAL A 25 -31.27 -15.26 15.74
CA VAL A 25 -30.10 -16.11 15.55
C VAL A 25 -29.36 -15.76 14.25
N VAL A 26 -30.10 -15.52 13.15
CA VAL A 26 -29.51 -15.12 11.87
C VAL A 26 -28.79 -13.77 12.01
N LEU A 27 -29.39 -12.79 12.70
CA LEU A 27 -28.74 -11.49 12.92
C LEU A 27 -27.47 -11.59 13.77
N VAL A 28 -27.45 -12.45 14.79
CA VAL A 28 -26.25 -12.72 15.59
C VAL A 28 -25.15 -13.34 14.73
N ILE A 29 -25.48 -14.36 13.92
CA ILE A 29 -24.51 -15.00 13.03
C ILE A 29 -23.97 -14.00 12.00
N MET A 30 -24.84 -13.19 11.39
CA MET A 30 -24.43 -12.14 10.46
C MET A 30 -23.50 -11.10 11.14
N GLY A 31 -23.78 -10.71 12.38
CA GLY A 31 -22.95 -9.81 13.15
C GLY A 31 -21.55 -10.38 13.42
N ILE A 32 -21.46 -11.65 13.78
CA ILE A 32 -20.17 -12.34 14.00
C ILE A 32 -19.41 -12.47 12.68
N MET A 33 -20.07 -12.81 11.59
CA MET A 33 -19.43 -12.89 10.26
C MET A 33 -18.90 -11.54 9.78
N ALA A 34 -19.68 -10.47 9.97
CA ALA A 34 -19.27 -9.13 9.57
C ALA A 34 -18.01 -8.65 10.31
N THR A 35 -17.89 -8.91 11.61
CA THR A 35 -16.69 -8.57 12.38
C THR A 35 -15.47 -9.38 11.98
N SER A 36 -15.64 -10.66 11.65
CA SER A 36 -14.54 -11.54 11.23
C SER A 36 -13.94 -11.12 9.89
N LEU A 37 -14.76 -10.64 8.95
CA LEU A 37 -14.31 -10.13 7.64
C LEU A 37 -13.45 -8.87 7.78
N SER A 38 -13.80 -7.96 8.69
CA SER A 38 -13.04 -6.72 8.89
C SER A 38 -11.62 -6.98 9.37
N ILE A 39 -11.42 -7.91 10.30
CA ILE A 39 -10.09 -8.28 10.83
C ILE A 39 -9.20 -8.90 9.74
N GLY A 40 -9.77 -9.70 8.85
CA GLY A 40 -9.04 -10.34 7.75
C GLY A 40 -8.51 -9.34 6.72
N LEU A 41 -9.30 -8.34 6.37
CA LEU A 41 -8.92 -7.31 5.39
C LEU A 41 -7.81 -6.40 5.90
N ASP A 42 -7.81 -6.03 7.17
CA ASP A 42 -6.77 -5.20 7.76
C ASP A 42 -5.41 -5.93 7.85
N SER A 43 -5.43 -7.23 8.10
CA SER A 43 -4.22 -8.06 8.09
C SER A 43 -3.59 -8.18 6.70
N LEU A 44 -4.39 -8.24 5.64
CA LEU A 44 -3.91 -8.27 4.26
C LEU A 44 -3.30 -6.93 3.86
N ARG A 45 -3.97 -5.82 4.17
CA ARG A 45 -3.47 -4.46 3.90
C ARG A 45 -2.14 -4.18 4.61
N GLY A 46 -1.99 -4.65 5.85
CA GLY A 46 -0.74 -4.54 6.59
C GLY A 46 0.43 -5.26 5.92
N ARG A 47 0.20 -6.49 5.42
CA ARG A 47 1.23 -7.27 4.70
C ARG A 47 1.64 -6.63 3.37
N ASP A 48 0.68 -6.09 2.63
CA ASP A 48 0.94 -5.39 1.37
C ASP A 48 1.75 -4.12 1.60
N ALA A 49 1.44 -3.37 2.68
CA ALA A 49 2.20 -2.18 3.09
C ALA A 49 3.65 -2.53 3.44
N ASP A 50 3.87 -3.58 4.24
CA ASP A 50 5.20 -4.04 4.63
C ASP A 50 6.04 -4.47 3.42
N GLN A 51 5.43 -5.19 2.48
CA GLN A 51 6.11 -5.60 1.25
C GLN A 51 6.45 -4.40 0.36
N ALA A 52 5.54 -3.43 0.25
CA ALA A 52 5.77 -2.22 -0.52
C ALA A 52 6.93 -1.40 0.04
N LEU A 53 7.00 -1.24 1.36
CA LEU A 53 8.11 -0.53 2.03
C LEU A 53 9.46 -1.24 1.85
N LYS A 54 9.49 -2.57 1.97
CA LYS A 54 10.70 -3.37 1.70
C LYS A 54 11.16 -3.23 0.25
N ARG A 55 10.20 -3.23 -0.69
CA ARG A 55 10.50 -3.00 -2.11
C ARG A 55 11.00 -1.58 -2.34
N LEU A 56 10.37 -0.57 -1.75
CA LEU A 56 10.80 0.81 -1.87
C LEU A 56 12.24 0.99 -1.34
N ARG A 57 12.60 0.37 -0.22
CA ARG A 57 13.97 0.36 0.29
C ARG A 57 14.96 -0.14 -0.78
N LEU A 58 14.70 -1.32 -1.37
CA LEU A 58 15.58 -1.90 -2.39
C LEU A 58 15.67 -1.02 -3.64
N VAL A 59 14.59 -0.37 -4.02
CA VAL A 59 14.55 0.55 -5.15
C VAL A 59 15.41 1.80 -4.88
N LEU A 60 15.36 2.34 -3.67
CA LEU A 60 16.20 3.48 -3.26
C LEU A 60 17.68 3.11 -3.25
N GLU A 61 18.05 1.94 -2.72
CA GLU A 61 19.43 1.41 -2.75
C GLU A 61 19.90 1.23 -4.21
N ALA A 62 19.10 0.58 -5.06
CA ALA A 62 19.40 0.40 -6.48
C ALA A 62 19.51 1.73 -7.25
N THR A 63 18.78 2.77 -6.81
CA THR A 63 18.86 4.11 -7.42
C THR A 63 20.20 4.77 -7.09
N ALA A 64 20.65 4.68 -5.83
CA ALA A 64 21.94 5.18 -5.40
C ALA A 64 23.07 4.49 -6.18
N ASP A 65 23.08 3.16 -6.23
CA ASP A 65 24.07 2.37 -6.96
C ASP A 65 24.11 2.75 -8.44
N ARG A 66 22.94 2.85 -9.08
CA ARG A 66 22.88 3.18 -10.51
C ARG A 66 23.39 4.59 -10.80
N ALA A 67 23.06 5.57 -9.97
CA ALA A 67 23.51 6.94 -10.14
C ALA A 67 25.05 7.02 -10.05
N ILE A 68 25.63 6.34 -9.06
CA ILE A 68 27.09 6.27 -8.84
C ILE A 68 27.76 5.55 -10.01
N VAL A 69 27.32 4.34 -10.37
CA VAL A 69 27.95 3.51 -11.40
C VAL A 69 27.88 4.15 -12.80
N ARG A 70 26.77 4.80 -13.11
CA ARG A 70 26.59 5.46 -14.41
C ARG A 70 27.11 6.90 -14.46
N GLY A 71 27.47 7.47 -13.31
CA GLY A 71 27.91 8.87 -13.21
C GLY A 71 26.84 9.87 -13.66
N ARG A 72 25.57 9.50 -13.58
CA ARG A 72 24.43 10.33 -14.00
C ARG A 72 23.44 10.49 -12.85
N PRO A 73 23.12 11.73 -12.48
CA PRO A 73 22.12 11.97 -11.46
C PRO A 73 20.75 11.36 -11.81
N ILE A 74 20.16 10.71 -10.81
CA ILE A 74 18.79 10.16 -10.88
C ILE A 74 17.99 10.81 -9.77
N ALA A 75 16.75 11.23 -10.05
CA ALA A 75 15.85 11.75 -9.07
C ALA A 75 14.65 10.82 -8.91
N LEU A 76 14.27 10.58 -7.66
CA LEU A 76 12.97 10.05 -7.27
C LEU A 76 12.05 11.25 -7.01
N GLU A 77 10.92 11.30 -7.69
CA GLU A 77 9.90 12.32 -7.48
C GLU A 77 8.71 11.68 -6.77
N LEU A 78 8.35 12.24 -5.61
CA LEU A 78 7.19 11.82 -4.84
C LEU A 78 5.94 12.46 -5.44
N LEU A 79 4.99 11.66 -5.85
CA LEU A 79 3.66 12.07 -6.32
C LEU A 79 2.66 11.94 -5.16
N SER A 80 1.48 12.51 -5.29
CA SER A 80 0.43 12.40 -4.28
C SER A 80 0.07 10.95 -3.92
N ASP A 81 0.11 10.08 -4.91
CA ASP A 81 -0.33 8.68 -4.84
C ASP A 81 0.72 7.67 -5.29
N GLY A 82 1.99 8.10 -5.46
CA GLY A 82 3.03 7.23 -5.96
C GLY A 82 4.39 7.89 -6.06
N TYR A 83 5.23 7.35 -6.91
CA TYR A 83 6.55 7.92 -7.24
C TYR A 83 6.96 7.57 -8.65
N ARG A 84 7.83 8.40 -9.21
CA ARG A 84 8.46 8.19 -10.51
C ARG A 84 9.93 8.57 -10.48
N PHE A 85 10.64 8.18 -11.54
CA PHE A 85 12.06 8.46 -11.70
C PHE A 85 12.31 9.38 -12.88
N SER A 86 13.31 10.23 -12.72
CA SER A 86 13.89 11.01 -13.81
C SER A 86 15.43 10.93 -13.74
N ALA A 87 16.09 10.98 -14.88
CA ALA A 87 17.55 11.01 -14.96
C ALA A 87 17.99 12.27 -15.69
N LEU A 88 19.15 12.80 -15.31
CA LEU A 88 19.76 13.94 -15.97
C LEU A 88 20.42 13.46 -17.27
N ASP A 89 20.07 14.09 -18.41
CA ASP A 89 20.72 13.81 -19.69
C ASP A 89 22.05 14.61 -19.83
N PRO A 90 22.86 14.34 -20.88
CA PRO A 90 24.10 15.08 -21.11
C PRO A 90 23.92 16.58 -21.36
N ASP A 91 22.73 17.01 -21.73
CA ASP A 91 22.37 18.40 -21.99
C ASP A 91 21.75 19.09 -20.76
N ASP A 92 21.96 18.50 -19.55
CA ASP A 92 21.44 18.98 -18.27
C ASP A 92 19.91 19.06 -18.16
N ASN A 93 19.19 18.25 -18.95
CA ASN A 93 17.74 18.18 -18.86
C ASN A 93 17.29 16.93 -18.10
N TRP A 94 16.32 17.08 -17.22
CA TRP A 94 15.67 15.97 -16.54
C TRP A 94 14.69 15.27 -17.47
N ARG A 95 14.93 13.97 -17.72
CA ARG A 95 14.05 13.14 -18.55
C ARG A 95 13.46 11.99 -17.74
N PRO A 96 12.21 11.64 -17.99
CA PRO A 96 11.61 10.47 -17.35
C PRO A 96 12.46 9.23 -17.56
N LEU A 97 12.78 8.53 -16.47
CA LEU A 97 13.49 7.26 -16.48
C LEU A 97 12.47 6.14 -16.33
N ASN A 98 12.28 5.37 -17.41
CA ASN A 98 11.41 4.20 -17.42
C ASN A 98 12.22 2.99 -17.89
N ASP A 99 12.75 2.22 -16.93
CA ASP A 99 13.59 1.04 -17.19
C ASP A 99 13.15 -0.09 -16.24
N PRO A 100 12.17 -0.90 -16.69
CA PRO A 100 11.64 -2.01 -15.91
C PRO A 100 12.72 -3.05 -15.54
N PRO A 101 12.57 -3.74 -14.43
CA PRO A 101 11.43 -3.74 -13.49
C PRO A 101 11.54 -2.69 -12.36
N VAL A 102 12.69 -2.03 -12.20
CA VAL A 102 12.99 -1.19 -11.03
C VAL A 102 12.53 0.25 -11.23
N PHE A 103 12.96 0.86 -12.33
CA PHE A 103 12.75 2.29 -12.60
C PHE A 103 11.48 2.50 -13.45
N THR A 104 10.35 2.29 -12.84
CA THR A 104 9.02 2.57 -13.44
C THR A 104 8.21 3.41 -12.47
N GLU A 105 7.32 4.22 -13.00
CA GLU A 105 6.32 4.87 -12.16
C GLU A 105 5.49 3.83 -11.43
N LYS A 106 5.29 4.05 -10.12
CA LYS A 106 4.56 3.13 -9.25
C LYS A 106 3.62 3.89 -8.34
N ALA A 107 2.38 3.42 -8.28
CA ALA A 107 1.43 3.85 -7.27
C ALA A 107 1.77 3.25 -5.90
N LEU A 108 1.48 4.00 -4.85
CA LEU A 108 1.48 3.49 -3.49
C LEU A 108 0.27 2.56 -3.30
N PRO A 109 0.42 1.42 -2.61
CA PRO A 109 -0.71 0.63 -2.17
C PRO A 109 -1.70 1.42 -1.34
N ALA A 110 -2.96 1.02 -1.36
CA ALA A 110 -4.00 1.63 -0.55
C ALA A 110 -3.63 1.63 0.95
N GLY A 111 -3.79 2.76 1.60
CA GLY A 111 -3.44 2.96 3.00
C GLY A 111 -2.01 3.41 3.25
N LEU A 112 -1.17 3.55 2.22
CA LEU A 112 0.12 4.22 2.30
C LEU A 112 0.00 5.67 1.83
N ALA A 113 0.69 6.57 2.52
CA ALA A 113 0.82 7.98 2.12
C ALA A 113 2.20 8.51 2.52
N TRP A 114 2.68 9.52 1.78
CA TRP A 114 3.93 10.18 2.14
C TRP A 114 3.75 11.01 3.42
N GLY A 115 4.57 10.75 4.43
CA GLY A 115 4.61 11.51 5.68
C GLY A 115 5.58 12.70 5.64
N GLY A 116 6.38 12.81 4.58
CA GLY A 116 7.37 13.87 4.36
C GLY A 116 8.77 13.36 4.03
N LEU A 117 9.56 14.21 3.41
CA LEU A 117 10.96 13.96 3.06
C LEU A 117 11.82 15.05 3.70
N ARG A 118 12.81 14.64 4.49
CA ARG A 118 13.84 15.52 5.06
C ARG A 118 15.18 15.15 4.43
N LEU A 119 15.92 16.15 3.96
CA LEU A 119 17.30 15.99 3.49
C LEU A 119 18.25 16.50 4.56
N GLU A 120 19.43 15.87 4.71
CA GLU A 120 20.45 16.36 5.63
C GLU A 120 20.94 17.74 5.17
N GLY A 121 21.07 18.68 6.13
CA GLY A 121 21.41 20.10 5.85
C GLY A 121 20.25 20.98 5.39
N GLY A 122 19.07 20.41 5.13
CA GLY A 122 17.84 21.15 4.85
C GLY A 122 16.91 21.15 6.06
N GLY A 123 16.27 22.30 6.35
CA GLY A 123 15.16 22.35 7.31
C GLY A 123 14.03 21.40 6.90
N GLU A 124 12.96 21.31 7.71
CA GLU A 124 11.75 20.59 7.31
C GLU A 124 11.24 21.15 5.98
N SER A 125 11.69 20.55 4.91
CA SER A 125 11.29 20.91 3.57
C SER A 125 10.19 19.94 3.14
N SER A 126 9.12 20.45 2.61
CA SER A 126 8.18 19.69 1.81
C SER A 126 8.84 19.29 0.47
N ALA A 127 10.09 18.75 0.55
CA ALA A 127 10.79 18.26 -0.61
C ALA A 127 9.98 17.10 -1.21
N THR A 128 9.62 17.25 -2.46
CA THR A 128 8.93 16.18 -3.22
C THR A 128 9.90 15.42 -4.12
N ARG A 129 11.21 15.76 -4.04
CA ARG A 129 12.22 15.22 -4.93
C ARG A 129 13.49 14.85 -4.16
N LEU A 130 13.91 13.60 -4.32
CA LEU A 130 15.15 13.06 -3.76
C LEU A 130 16.13 12.78 -4.92
N GLN A 131 17.27 13.46 -4.92
CA GLN A 131 18.26 13.37 -5.99
C GLN A 131 19.46 12.54 -5.54
N PHE A 132 19.81 11.53 -6.34
CA PHE A 132 20.98 10.69 -6.21
C PHE A 132 22.03 11.12 -7.24
N GLY A 133 23.27 11.31 -6.84
CA GLY A 133 24.37 11.76 -7.69
C GLY A 133 25.61 10.88 -7.58
N SER A 134 26.78 11.51 -7.62
CA SER A 134 28.07 10.83 -7.40
C SER A 134 28.26 10.27 -5.99
N GLN A 135 27.46 10.77 -5.04
CA GLN A 135 27.34 10.27 -3.69
C GLN A 135 25.85 10.08 -3.38
N ALA A 136 25.51 9.10 -2.56
CA ALA A 136 24.15 8.92 -2.08
C ALA A 136 23.80 10.07 -1.12
N PRO A 137 22.61 10.65 -1.24
CA PRO A 137 22.15 11.67 -0.29
C PRO A 137 21.82 11.04 1.06
N GLU A 138 22.02 11.80 2.13
CA GLU A 138 21.46 11.44 3.44
C GLU A 138 20.08 12.06 3.59
N TYR A 139 19.11 11.21 3.92
CA TYR A 139 17.71 11.63 3.99
C TYR A 139 16.89 10.79 4.97
N GLU A 140 15.77 11.34 5.37
CA GLU A 140 14.73 10.64 6.10
C GLU A 140 13.40 10.78 5.32
N LEU A 141 12.88 9.66 4.82
CA LEU A 141 11.60 9.58 4.16
C LEU A 141 10.59 8.89 5.09
N ARG A 142 9.55 9.61 5.46
CA ARG A 142 8.46 9.10 6.30
C ARG A 142 7.30 8.64 5.44
N VAL A 143 6.74 7.50 5.79
CA VAL A 143 5.58 6.91 5.11
C VAL A 143 4.54 6.53 6.15
N THR A 144 3.36 7.10 6.03
CA THR A 144 2.20 6.73 6.85
C THR A 144 1.66 5.41 6.36
N THR A 145 1.40 4.49 7.27
CA THR A 145 0.85 3.15 7.02
C THR A 145 -0.37 2.91 7.91
N PRO A 146 -1.21 1.90 7.65
CA PRO A 146 -2.29 1.52 8.54
C PRO A 146 -1.84 1.17 9.98
N GLY A 147 -0.59 0.72 10.14
CA GLY A 147 0.01 0.38 11.44
C GLY A 147 0.74 1.53 12.13
N GLY A 148 0.80 2.71 11.54
CA GLY A 148 1.54 3.87 12.05
C GLY A 148 2.56 4.42 11.04
N GLU A 149 3.53 5.19 11.49
CA GLU A 149 4.56 5.78 10.65
C GLU A 149 5.76 4.84 10.49
N ALA A 150 6.12 4.53 9.24
CA ALA A 150 7.37 3.89 8.87
C ALA A 150 8.39 4.95 8.43
N ARG A 151 9.69 4.64 8.59
CA ARG A 151 10.78 5.55 8.28
C ARG A 151 11.85 4.85 7.46
N LEU A 152 12.25 5.46 6.34
CA LEU A 152 13.38 5.05 5.53
C LEU A 152 14.48 6.11 5.68
N THR A 153 15.62 5.70 6.21
CA THR A 153 16.78 6.58 6.40
C THR A 153 17.89 6.17 5.43
N GLY A 154 18.18 7.01 4.47
CA GLY A 154 19.30 6.84 3.55
C GLY A 154 20.59 7.35 4.15
N LYS A 155 21.68 6.62 3.93
CA LYS A 155 23.04 6.96 4.36
C LYS A 155 23.93 7.31 3.18
N ALA A 156 24.99 8.06 3.41
CA ALA A 156 25.97 8.46 2.40
C ALA A 156 26.62 7.28 1.64
N ASN A 157 26.65 6.08 2.23
CA ASN A 157 27.12 4.87 1.58
C ASN A 157 26.11 4.19 0.65
N GLY A 158 24.90 4.76 0.50
CA GLY A 158 23.82 4.21 -0.31
C GLY A 158 22.91 3.21 0.41
N GLU A 159 23.26 2.80 1.63
CA GLU A 159 22.43 1.91 2.46
C GLU A 159 21.15 2.63 2.90
N VAL A 160 20.04 1.92 2.90
CA VAL A 160 18.75 2.43 3.38
C VAL A 160 18.23 1.60 4.54
N LEU A 161 18.12 2.22 5.70
CA LEU A 161 17.54 1.60 6.89
C LEU A 161 16.01 1.77 6.87
N LEU A 162 15.29 0.68 7.08
CA LEU A 162 13.82 0.70 7.19
C LEU A 162 13.42 0.41 8.63
N GLN A 163 12.74 1.37 9.25
CA GLN A 163 12.10 1.22 10.55
C GLN A 163 10.59 1.09 10.33
N MET A 164 10.02 -0.04 10.80
CA MET A 164 8.58 -0.28 10.73
C MET A 164 7.88 0.28 11.97
N PRO A 165 6.60 0.69 11.85
CA PRO A 165 5.83 1.15 13.00
C PRO A 165 5.74 0.06 14.07
N GLY A 166 5.87 0.45 15.35
CA GLY A 166 5.76 -0.47 16.49
C GLY A 166 6.92 -1.43 16.74
N ARG A 167 7.99 -1.38 15.94
CA ARG A 167 9.25 -2.08 16.19
C ARG A 167 10.33 -1.06 16.52
N THR A 168 10.61 -0.86 17.79
CA THR A 168 11.89 -0.29 18.23
C THR A 168 13.00 -1.18 17.69
N ALA A 169 13.95 -0.57 16.97
CA ALA A 169 15.16 -1.26 16.55
C ALA A 169 15.87 -1.79 17.79
N SER A 170 16.03 -3.11 17.90
CA SER A 170 16.92 -3.76 18.87
C SER A 170 18.29 -3.84 18.27
#